data_53eff0d28b2ea60eff7850092ccabe52
#
_entry.id   53eff0d28b2ea60eff7850092ccabe52
#
_cell.length_a   1.000
_cell.length_b   1.000
_cell.length_c   1.000
_cell.angle_alpha   90.00
_cell.angle_beta   90.00
_cell.angle_gamma   90.00
#
_symmetry.space_group_name_H-M   'P 1'
#
loop_
_entity.id
_entity.type
_entity.pdbx_description
1 polymer ?
#
loop_
_entity_poly.entity_id
_entity_poly.type
_entity_poly.pdbx_seq_one_letter_code
_entity_poly.pdbx_strand_id
1 'polypeptide(L)'
;VARAKRDIATQTMWYNRISRRVESLQEVLAGFTITAPSPGMVLYKRDRRGNKIKAGSSINAFDRTVATLPDLSSLLSKIYVSEIEIRKVKPGLDVEVRVDAFPDKLYKGKVYTVANIGEQLENSDTKVFEVMIKLDGSDQSLRPSMTTSNKVIINTFDDVLHVPIECVHAGTDRIPYVYTKNRTRQIVVTGESNDKNIIIEQGLKPNQPVYLIQPENAEDFRLVGEELKTFIVAKASGKEETNAVYR
;
A
#
# COMPACT_ATOMS: atom_id res chain seq x y z
N VAL A 1 22.75 62.95 -48.02
CA VAL A 1 22.51 61.51 -48.18
C VAL A 1 22.88 60.74 -46.91
N ALA A 2 24.07 60.95 -46.31
CA ALA A 2 24.52 60.18 -45.12
C ALA A 2 23.68 60.45 -43.85
N ARG A 3 23.16 61.69 -43.68
CA ARG A 3 22.29 62.07 -42.56
C ARG A 3 20.92 61.40 -42.68
N ALA A 4 20.31 61.45 -43.85
CA ALA A 4 19.02 60.80 -44.08
C ALA A 4 19.10 59.29 -43.93
N LYS A 5 20.19 58.61 -44.33
CA LYS A 5 20.39 57.17 -44.07
C LYS A 5 20.47 56.83 -42.60
N ARG A 6 21.13 57.67 -41.78
CA ARG A 6 21.21 57.50 -40.32
C ARG A 6 19.83 57.68 -39.64
N ASP A 7 19.09 58.70 -40.10
CA ASP A 7 17.74 58.94 -39.54
C ASP A 7 16.77 57.80 -39.89
N ILE A 8 16.81 57.26 -41.09
CA ILE A 8 16.05 56.08 -41.47
C ILE A 8 16.46 54.85 -40.66
N ALA A 9 17.75 54.61 -40.45
CA ALA A 9 18.22 53.49 -39.64
C ALA A 9 17.76 53.58 -38.18
N THR A 10 17.80 54.78 -37.62
CA THR A 10 17.34 55.06 -36.26
C THR A 10 15.84 54.85 -36.11
N GLN A 11 15.05 55.36 -37.07
CA GLN A 11 13.60 55.17 -37.14
C GLN A 11 13.24 53.69 -37.29
N THR A 12 13.95 52.95 -38.15
CA THR A 12 13.75 51.52 -38.35
C THR A 12 14.06 50.71 -37.08
N MET A 13 15.13 51.04 -36.38
CA MET A 13 15.44 50.40 -35.11
C MET A 13 14.37 50.67 -34.03
N TRP A 14 13.88 51.89 -33.96
CA TRP A 14 12.83 52.26 -33.02
C TRP A 14 11.49 51.54 -33.37
N TYR A 15 11.11 51.51 -34.63
CA TYR A 15 9.94 50.76 -35.13
C TYR A 15 10.04 49.27 -34.79
N ASN A 16 11.18 48.63 -35.11
CA ASN A 16 11.37 47.21 -34.78
C ASN A 16 11.32 46.93 -33.27
N ARG A 17 11.78 47.86 -32.46
CA ARG A 17 11.70 47.72 -30.99
C ARG A 17 10.25 47.77 -30.51
N ILE A 18 9.47 48.72 -31.03
CA ILE A 18 8.07 48.83 -30.67
C ILE A 18 7.27 47.63 -31.17
N SER A 19 7.48 47.19 -32.41
CA SER A 19 6.81 45.99 -32.95
C SER A 19 7.05 44.75 -32.11
N ARG A 20 8.29 44.49 -31.75
CA ARG A 20 8.62 43.34 -30.84
C ARG A 20 7.93 43.48 -29.47
N ARG A 21 7.80 44.70 -28.97
CA ARG A 21 7.10 44.90 -27.69
C ARG A 21 5.59 44.67 -27.80
N VAL A 22 4.99 45.08 -28.94
CA VAL A 22 3.58 44.80 -29.20
C VAL A 22 3.34 43.31 -29.36
N GLU A 23 4.17 42.60 -30.15
CA GLU A 23 4.12 41.15 -30.28
C GLU A 23 4.23 40.45 -28.94
N SER A 24 5.22 40.81 -28.09
CA SER A 24 5.38 40.26 -26.76
C SER A 24 4.16 40.52 -25.84
N LEU A 25 3.54 41.70 -25.95
CA LEU A 25 2.33 41.99 -25.17
C LEU A 25 1.11 41.22 -25.70
N GLN A 26 1.03 40.95 -27.00
CA GLN A 26 -0.02 40.11 -27.57
C GLN A 26 0.11 38.65 -27.12
N GLU A 27 1.34 38.11 -27.07
CA GLU A 27 1.60 36.77 -26.54
C GLU A 27 1.21 36.66 -25.06
N VAL A 28 1.55 37.69 -24.26
CA VAL A 28 1.15 37.75 -22.85
C VAL A 28 -0.37 37.78 -22.71
N LEU A 29 -1.08 38.57 -23.54
CA LEU A 29 -2.54 38.65 -23.53
C LEU A 29 -3.18 37.29 -23.91
N ALA A 30 -2.62 36.60 -24.90
CA ALA A 30 -3.08 35.27 -25.27
C ALA A 30 -2.91 34.27 -24.09
N GLY A 31 -1.86 34.42 -23.28
CA GLY A 31 -1.60 33.62 -22.10
C GLY A 31 -2.54 33.86 -20.92
N PHE A 32 -3.36 34.93 -20.94
CA PHE A 32 -4.38 35.17 -19.87
C PHE A 32 -5.60 34.25 -20.00
N THR A 33 -5.82 33.66 -21.15
CA THR A 33 -6.87 32.64 -21.31
C THR A 33 -6.27 31.26 -21.21
N ILE A 34 -6.46 30.61 -20.04
CA ILE A 34 -5.96 29.26 -19.77
C ILE A 34 -7.04 28.26 -20.17
N THR A 35 -6.77 27.46 -21.18
CA THR A 35 -7.66 26.37 -21.62
C THR A 35 -7.12 25.02 -21.15
N ALA A 36 -8.04 24.10 -20.82
CA ALA A 36 -7.64 22.73 -20.48
C ALA A 36 -7.09 22.00 -21.70
N PRO A 37 -5.92 21.37 -21.64
CA PRO A 37 -5.33 20.66 -22.78
C PRO A 37 -6.07 19.35 -23.12
N SER A 38 -6.85 18.80 -22.18
CA SER A 38 -7.63 17.57 -22.35
C SER A 38 -8.89 17.60 -21.48
N PRO A 39 -9.94 16.85 -21.85
CA PRO A 39 -11.11 16.69 -20.99
C PRO A 39 -10.70 15.92 -19.73
N GLY A 40 -11.24 16.32 -18.57
CA GLY A 40 -10.92 15.67 -17.31
C GLY A 40 -11.38 16.46 -16.07
N MET A 41 -11.04 15.94 -14.91
CA MET A 41 -11.31 16.60 -13.63
C MET A 41 -10.26 17.70 -13.39
N VAL A 42 -10.73 18.90 -13.04
CA VAL A 42 -9.87 20.03 -12.70
C VAL A 42 -9.73 20.13 -11.19
N LEU A 43 -8.51 20.04 -10.68
CA LEU A 43 -8.18 20.30 -9.28
C LEU A 43 -7.54 21.69 -9.14
N TYR A 44 -8.25 22.63 -8.55
CA TYR A 44 -7.69 23.94 -8.26
C TYR A 44 -6.62 23.84 -7.18
N LYS A 45 -5.50 24.50 -7.42
CA LYS A 45 -4.42 24.60 -6.45
C LYS A 45 -4.90 25.27 -5.17
N ARG A 46 -4.31 24.88 -4.05
CA ARG A 46 -4.47 25.56 -2.76
C ARG A 46 -3.33 26.55 -2.53
N ASP A 47 -3.65 27.68 -1.95
CA ASP A 47 -2.66 28.66 -1.49
C ASP A 47 -1.92 28.14 -0.24
N ARG A 48 -0.95 28.87 0.24
CA ARG A 48 -0.20 28.54 1.48
C ARG A 48 -1.08 28.48 2.73
N ARG A 49 -2.29 29.04 2.68
CA ARG A 49 -3.27 29.04 3.77
C ARG A 49 -4.30 27.92 3.61
N GLY A 50 -4.13 27.05 2.61
CA GLY A 50 -5.06 25.94 2.34
C GLY A 50 -6.31 26.30 1.54
N ASN A 51 -6.53 27.56 1.14
CA ASN A 51 -7.68 27.98 0.38
C ASN A 51 -7.50 27.63 -1.11
N LYS A 52 -8.58 27.19 -1.75
CA LYS A 52 -8.57 26.98 -3.20
C LYS A 52 -8.41 28.30 -3.95
N ILE A 53 -7.58 28.32 -4.99
CA ILE A 53 -7.50 29.47 -5.90
C ILE A 53 -8.86 29.68 -6.55
N LYS A 54 -9.33 30.92 -6.54
CA LYS A 54 -10.63 31.37 -7.10
C LYS A 54 -10.45 32.73 -7.77
N ALA A 55 -11.49 33.22 -8.44
CA ALA A 55 -11.48 34.58 -9.01
C ALA A 55 -11.09 35.60 -7.93
N GLY A 56 -10.15 36.48 -8.28
CA GLY A 56 -9.56 37.47 -7.36
C GLY A 56 -8.38 36.96 -6.51
N SER A 57 -7.99 35.68 -6.61
CA SER A 57 -6.79 35.19 -5.95
C SER A 57 -5.53 35.71 -6.65
N SER A 58 -4.51 36.05 -5.86
CA SER A 58 -3.19 36.43 -6.38
C SER A 58 -2.37 35.20 -6.77
N ILE A 59 -1.77 35.23 -7.94
CA ILE A 59 -0.86 34.19 -8.45
C ILE A 59 0.57 34.65 -8.27
N ASN A 60 1.44 33.80 -7.73
CA ASN A 60 2.83 34.09 -7.54
C ASN A 60 3.59 33.90 -8.88
N ALA A 61 4.48 34.85 -9.22
CA ALA A 61 5.30 34.81 -10.42
C ALA A 61 6.24 33.56 -10.47
N PHE A 62 6.65 33.04 -9.32
CA PHE A 62 7.50 31.85 -9.21
C PHE A 62 6.72 30.54 -9.29
N ASP A 63 5.41 30.56 -9.00
CA ASP A 63 4.55 29.38 -9.04
C ASP A 63 3.24 29.77 -9.72
N ARG A 64 3.21 29.58 -11.02
CA ARG A 64 2.10 29.97 -11.91
C ARG A 64 1.02 28.92 -12.05
N THR A 65 1.12 27.81 -11.30
CA THR A 65 0.13 26.73 -11.36
C THR A 65 -1.20 27.20 -10.78
N VAL A 66 -2.23 27.20 -11.59
CA VAL A 66 -3.62 27.54 -11.17
C VAL A 66 -4.42 26.30 -10.83
N ALA A 67 -4.29 25.28 -11.66
CA ALA A 67 -5.00 24.02 -11.52
C ALA A 67 -4.16 22.88 -12.12
N THR A 68 -4.48 21.66 -11.72
CA THR A 68 -3.92 20.43 -12.29
C THR A 68 -5.04 19.56 -12.82
N LEU A 69 -4.76 18.84 -13.89
CA LEU A 69 -5.63 17.79 -14.42
C LEU A 69 -4.98 16.44 -14.10
N PRO A 70 -5.44 15.73 -13.06
CA PRO A 70 -4.91 14.41 -12.77
C PRO A 70 -5.30 13.42 -13.86
N ASP A 71 -4.39 12.55 -14.21
CA ASP A 71 -4.70 11.38 -15.02
C ASP A 71 -5.38 10.34 -14.12
N LEU A 72 -6.65 10.06 -14.39
CA LEU A 72 -7.46 9.09 -13.65
C LEU A 72 -7.47 7.70 -14.30
N SER A 73 -6.68 7.49 -15.35
CA SER A 73 -6.57 6.18 -16.00
C SER A 73 -5.85 5.15 -15.12
N SER A 74 -5.04 5.60 -14.18
CA SER A 74 -4.31 4.76 -13.25
C SER A 74 -4.32 5.40 -11.86
N LEU A 75 -4.82 4.67 -10.89
CA LEU A 75 -4.92 5.10 -9.50
C LEU A 75 -3.90 4.37 -8.64
N LEU A 76 -3.28 5.11 -7.75
CA LEU A 76 -2.33 4.59 -6.77
C LEU A 76 -2.89 4.80 -5.37
N SER A 77 -2.87 3.75 -4.56
CA SER A 77 -3.10 3.84 -3.12
C SER A 77 -1.75 3.93 -2.41
N LYS A 78 -1.62 4.88 -1.50
CA LYS A 78 -0.44 5.08 -0.68
C LYS A 78 -0.71 4.58 0.72
N ILE A 79 0.15 3.69 1.21
CA ILE A 79 0.11 3.20 2.59
C ILE A 79 1.46 3.39 3.28
N TYR A 80 1.43 3.38 4.60
CA TYR A 80 2.60 3.40 5.45
C TYR A 80 2.69 2.11 6.23
N VAL A 81 3.79 1.41 6.08
CA VAL A 81 4.05 0.10 6.70
C VAL A 81 5.17 0.25 7.73
N SER A 82 5.01 -0.39 8.89
CA SER A 82 6.01 -0.35 9.96
C SER A 82 7.34 -1.01 9.56
N GLU A 83 8.44 -0.62 10.21
CA GLU A 83 9.78 -1.21 10.00
C GLU A 83 9.80 -2.73 10.23
N ILE A 84 8.96 -3.23 11.13
CA ILE A 84 8.89 -4.66 11.45
C ILE A 84 8.27 -5.46 10.29
N GLU A 85 7.24 -4.89 9.65
CA GLU A 85 6.46 -5.58 8.61
C GLU A 85 6.99 -5.36 7.20
N ILE A 86 7.71 -4.25 6.97
CA ILE A 86 8.19 -3.90 5.63
C ILE A 86 9.08 -4.99 5.00
N ARG A 87 9.79 -5.77 5.83
CA ARG A 87 10.64 -6.88 5.37
C ARG A 87 9.86 -7.96 4.63
N LYS A 88 8.56 -8.09 4.89
CA LYS A 88 7.66 -9.05 4.25
C LYS A 88 7.04 -8.48 2.97
N VAL A 89 7.00 -7.16 2.81
CA VAL A 89 6.36 -6.50 1.67
C VAL A 89 7.35 -6.35 0.53
N LYS A 90 6.99 -6.89 -0.63
CA LYS A 90 7.82 -6.83 -1.85
C LYS A 90 6.98 -6.29 -3.01
N PRO A 91 7.62 -5.60 -3.99
CA PRO A 91 6.95 -5.25 -5.23
C PRO A 91 6.37 -6.49 -5.92
N GLY A 92 5.17 -6.35 -6.50
CA GLY A 92 4.47 -7.43 -7.20
C GLY A 92 3.47 -8.23 -6.36
N LEU A 93 3.45 -8.09 -5.03
CA LEU A 93 2.46 -8.75 -4.17
C LEU A 93 1.05 -8.27 -4.49
N ASP A 94 0.10 -9.18 -4.45
CA ASP A 94 -1.32 -8.87 -4.62
C ASP A 94 -1.88 -8.16 -3.40
N VAL A 95 -2.79 -7.20 -3.65
CA VAL A 95 -3.40 -6.39 -2.61
C VAL A 95 -4.89 -6.28 -2.83
N GLU A 96 -5.67 -6.54 -1.78
CA GLU A 96 -7.08 -6.22 -1.70
C GLU A 96 -7.25 -4.80 -1.16
N VAL A 97 -7.84 -3.93 -1.97
CA VAL A 97 -8.05 -2.51 -1.64
C VAL A 97 -9.54 -2.26 -1.43
N ARG A 98 -9.89 -1.74 -0.27
CA ARG A 98 -11.24 -1.26 0.03
C ARG A 98 -11.20 0.25 0.17
N VAL A 99 -12.18 0.93 -0.39
CA VAL A 99 -12.33 2.37 -0.30
C VAL A 99 -13.45 2.67 0.68
N ASP A 100 -13.21 3.49 1.68
CA ASP A 100 -14.19 3.78 2.74
C ASP A 100 -15.50 4.35 2.21
N ALA A 101 -15.44 5.08 1.08
CA ALA A 101 -16.63 5.61 0.41
C ALA A 101 -17.49 4.52 -0.28
N PHE A 102 -16.93 3.33 -0.53
CA PHE A 102 -17.59 2.21 -1.23
C PHE A 102 -17.27 0.89 -0.54
N PRO A 103 -17.81 0.63 0.67
CA PRO A 103 -17.43 -0.53 1.50
C PRO A 103 -17.79 -1.87 0.86
N ASP A 104 -18.80 -1.89 -0.02
CA ASP A 104 -19.26 -3.10 -0.70
C ASP A 104 -18.40 -3.48 -1.92
N LYS A 105 -17.50 -2.57 -2.36
CA LYS A 105 -16.63 -2.82 -3.50
C LYS A 105 -15.23 -3.23 -3.03
N LEU A 106 -14.75 -4.34 -3.55
CA LEU A 106 -13.38 -4.81 -3.38
C LEU A 106 -12.61 -4.56 -4.68
N TYR A 107 -11.58 -3.74 -4.59
CA TYR A 107 -10.66 -3.50 -5.70
C TYR A 107 -9.43 -4.38 -5.52
N LYS A 108 -8.86 -4.82 -6.62
CA LYS A 108 -7.59 -5.53 -6.64
C LYS A 108 -6.48 -4.59 -7.07
N GLY A 109 -5.29 -4.85 -6.62
CA GLY A 109 -4.11 -4.11 -7.00
C GLY A 109 -2.84 -4.89 -6.70
N LYS A 110 -1.72 -4.30 -7.05
CA LYS A 110 -0.39 -4.87 -6.78
C LYS A 110 0.50 -3.84 -6.13
N VAL A 111 1.38 -4.30 -5.25
CA VAL A 111 2.46 -3.47 -4.72
C VAL A 111 3.33 -3.02 -5.89
N TYR A 112 3.35 -1.72 -6.15
CA TYR A 112 4.11 -1.12 -7.25
C TYR A 112 5.51 -0.76 -6.81
N THR A 113 5.65 -0.01 -5.72
CA THR A 113 6.96 0.37 -5.16
C THR A 113 6.92 0.33 -3.64
N VAL A 114 8.10 0.05 -3.06
CA VAL A 114 8.37 0.10 -1.62
C VAL A 114 9.51 1.10 -1.42
N ALA A 115 9.33 2.09 -0.56
CA ALA A 115 10.35 3.08 -0.27
C ALA A 115 11.56 2.42 0.43
N ASN A 116 12.76 2.79 0.01
CA ASN A 116 14.01 2.31 0.61
C ASN A 116 14.42 3.11 1.87
N ILE A 117 13.78 4.25 2.10
CA ILE A 117 14.06 5.15 3.22
C ILE A 117 12.80 5.23 4.07
N GLY A 118 12.96 4.98 5.38
CA GLY A 118 11.88 5.15 6.34
C GLY A 118 11.67 6.61 6.69
N GLU A 119 10.44 6.99 6.87
CA GLU A 119 10.00 8.32 7.31
C GLU A 119 9.45 8.22 8.74
N GLN A 120 9.56 9.28 9.49
CA GLN A 120 8.92 9.40 10.80
C GLN A 120 7.62 10.16 10.62
N LEU A 121 6.51 9.57 11.03
CA LEU A 121 5.22 10.27 11.01
C LEU A 121 5.20 11.37 12.07
N GLU A 122 4.59 12.50 11.75
CA GLU A 122 4.35 13.57 12.71
C GLU A 122 3.61 13.01 13.94
N ASN A 123 4.14 13.25 15.13
CA ASN A 123 3.65 12.77 16.41
C ASN A 123 3.77 11.25 16.70
N SER A 124 4.66 10.55 16.02
CA SER A 124 4.96 9.14 16.29
C SER A 124 6.47 8.89 16.26
N ASP A 125 6.97 8.14 17.23
CA ASP A 125 8.37 7.69 17.24
C ASP A 125 8.61 6.48 16.31
N THR A 126 7.56 5.96 15.70
CA THR A 126 7.63 4.78 14.84
C THR A 126 8.08 5.16 13.45
N LYS A 127 9.11 4.50 12.96
CA LYS A 127 9.55 4.60 11.56
C LYS A 127 8.60 3.80 10.68
N VAL A 128 8.18 4.42 9.60
CA VAL A 128 7.30 3.84 8.59
C VAL A 128 7.91 3.97 7.20
N PHE A 129 7.53 3.06 6.33
CA PHE A 129 7.96 3.04 4.94
C PHE A 129 6.76 3.26 4.04
N GLU A 130 6.90 4.17 3.09
CA GLU A 130 5.88 4.41 2.08
C GLU A 130 5.82 3.24 1.11
N VAL A 131 4.62 2.72 0.88
CA VAL A 131 4.35 1.68 -0.11
C VAL A 131 3.26 2.18 -1.04
N MET A 132 3.53 2.14 -2.35
CA MET A 132 2.58 2.50 -3.38
C MET A 132 1.98 1.24 -3.98
N ILE A 133 0.66 1.19 -4.02
CA ILE A 133 -0.13 0.10 -4.56
C ILE A 133 -0.83 0.62 -5.81
N LYS A 134 -0.61 -0.05 -6.94
CA LYS A 134 -1.31 0.25 -8.19
C LYS A 134 -2.59 -0.55 -8.24
N LEU A 135 -3.73 0.13 -8.41
CA LEU A 135 -5.02 -0.51 -8.58
C LEU A 135 -5.14 -1.08 -9.99
N ASP A 136 -5.78 -2.23 -10.10
CA ASP A 136 -6.12 -2.86 -11.37
C ASP A 136 -7.42 -2.26 -11.90
N GLY A 137 -7.36 -1.72 -13.11
CA GLY A 137 -8.50 -1.08 -13.75
C GLY A 137 -8.74 0.36 -13.30
N SER A 138 -9.73 0.99 -13.90
CA SER A 138 -10.18 2.35 -13.59
C SER A 138 -11.67 2.34 -13.26
N ASP A 139 -12.04 2.87 -12.10
CA ASP A 139 -13.43 3.15 -11.74
C ASP A 139 -13.61 4.66 -11.67
N GLN A 140 -14.48 5.21 -12.51
CA GLN A 140 -14.74 6.66 -12.58
C GLN A 140 -15.36 7.21 -11.29
N SER A 141 -15.88 6.35 -10.41
CA SER A 141 -16.39 6.75 -9.12
C SER A 141 -15.28 7.05 -8.10
N LEU A 142 -14.08 6.53 -8.31
CA LEU A 142 -12.92 6.80 -7.45
C LEU A 142 -12.37 8.20 -7.70
N ARG A 143 -12.05 8.87 -6.61
CA ARG A 143 -11.47 10.23 -6.66
C ARG A 143 -10.16 10.28 -5.88
N PRO A 144 -9.21 11.09 -6.32
CA PRO A 144 -8.01 11.36 -5.53
C PRO A 144 -8.34 11.82 -4.11
N SER A 145 -7.49 11.46 -3.15
CA SER A 145 -7.65 11.76 -1.72
C SER A 145 -8.79 11.02 -1.01
N MET A 146 -9.33 9.95 -1.58
CA MET A 146 -10.18 9.02 -0.84
C MET A 146 -9.32 8.15 0.09
N THR A 147 -9.86 7.84 1.27
CA THR A 147 -9.24 6.92 2.23
C THR A 147 -9.44 5.48 1.79
N THR A 148 -8.39 4.68 1.93
CA THR A 148 -8.39 3.26 1.55
C THR A 148 -7.88 2.39 2.68
N SER A 149 -8.47 1.21 2.82
CA SER A 149 -7.98 0.12 3.65
C SER A 149 -7.39 -0.96 2.75
N ASN A 150 -6.12 -1.33 3.00
CA ASN A 150 -5.36 -2.19 2.10
C ASN A 150 -4.90 -3.45 2.84
N LYS A 151 -5.19 -4.62 2.26
CA LYS A 151 -4.74 -5.91 2.75
C LYS A 151 -3.74 -6.49 1.76
N VAL A 152 -2.46 -6.45 2.12
CA VAL A 152 -1.37 -7.03 1.32
C VAL A 152 -1.31 -8.53 1.57
N ILE A 153 -1.38 -9.31 0.50
CA ILE A 153 -1.29 -10.77 0.53
C ILE A 153 0.19 -11.14 0.41
N ILE A 154 0.78 -11.58 1.52
CA ILE A 154 2.21 -11.90 1.57
C ILE A 154 2.45 -13.29 1.00
N ASN A 155 1.69 -14.27 1.48
CA ASN A 155 1.76 -15.67 1.06
C ASN A 155 0.35 -16.23 0.90
N THR A 156 0.18 -17.14 -0.03
CA THR A 156 -1.02 -17.96 -0.20
C THR A 156 -0.61 -19.41 -0.14
N PHE A 157 -1.29 -20.17 0.70
CA PHE A 157 -1.07 -21.60 0.84
C PHE A 157 -2.34 -22.33 0.42
N ASP A 158 -2.25 -23.13 -0.61
CA ASP A 158 -3.34 -23.94 -1.10
C ASP A 158 -3.27 -25.34 -0.49
N ASP A 159 -4.44 -25.92 -0.25
CA ASP A 159 -4.59 -27.31 0.24
C ASP A 159 -3.84 -27.63 1.54
N VAL A 160 -3.83 -26.69 2.48
CA VAL A 160 -3.18 -26.84 3.78
C VAL A 160 -4.18 -27.16 4.90
N LEU A 161 -3.79 -28.04 5.82
CA LEU A 161 -4.55 -28.27 7.03
C LEU A 161 -4.38 -27.09 7.98
N HIS A 162 -5.48 -26.44 8.33
CA HIS A 162 -5.46 -25.31 9.25
C HIS A 162 -6.54 -25.44 10.32
N VAL A 163 -6.32 -24.83 11.45
CA VAL A 163 -7.28 -24.73 12.55
C VAL A 163 -7.36 -23.28 13.03
N PRO A 164 -8.48 -22.85 13.67
CA PRO A 164 -8.52 -21.57 14.36
C PRO A 164 -7.37 -21.47 15.38
N ILE A 165 -6.75 -20.29 15.48
CA ILE A 165 -5.61 -20.09 16.37
C ILE A 165 -5.98 -20.38 17.84
N GLU A 166 -7.25 -20.19 18.20
CA GLU A 166 -7.80 -20.46 19.53
C GLU A 166 -7.77 -21.95 19.91
N CYS A 167 -7.70 -22.84 18.93
CA CYS A 167 -7.62 -24.29 19.16
C CYS A 167 -6.22 -24.73 19.63
N VAL A 168 -5.19 -23.90 19.37
CA VAL A 168 -3.81 -24.26 19.66
C VAL A 168 -3.40 -23.68 21.01
N HIS A 169 -3.03 -24.56 21.89
CA HIS A 169 -2.55 -24.21 23.24
C HIS A 169 -1.07 -24.51 23.36
N ALA A 170 -0.37 -23.81 24.23
CA ALA A 170 1.03 -24.08 24.53
C ALA A 170 1.19 -24.34 26.04
N GLY A 171 1.96 -25.36 26.38
CA GLY A 171 2.34 -25.63 27.78
C GLY A 171 3.47 -24.72 28.28
N THR A 172 3.95 -24.97 29.45
CA THR A 172 5.10 -24.29 30.07
C THR A 172 6.40 -24.52 29.27
N ASP A 173 6.47 -25.62 28.53
CA ASP A 173 7.55 -25.99 27.62
C ASP A 173 7.46 -25.33 26.23
N ARG A 174 6.43 -24.50 26.02
CA ARG A 174 6.10 -23.82 24.74
C ARG A 174 5.85 -24.77 23.55
N ILE A 175 5.56 -26.03 23.82
CA ILE A 175 5.19 -27.00 22.80
C ILE A 175 3.72 -26.84 22.47
N PRO A 176 3.36 -26.59 21.18
CA PRO A 176 1.98 -26.42 20.79
C PRO A 176 1.24 -27.77 20.77
N TYR A 177 0.02 -27.76 21.23
CA TYR A 177 -0.88 -28.90 21.23
C TYR A 177 -2.33 -28.48 21.05
N VAL A 178 -3.17 -29.42 20.64
CA VAL A 178 -4.61 -29.25 20.50
C VAL A 178 -5.35 -30.33 21.29
N TYR A 179 -6.56 -30.01 21.77
CA TYR A 179 -7.44 -30.99 22.39
C TYR A 179 -8.33 -31.62 21.33
N THR A 180 -8.34 -32.95 21.25
CA THR A 180 -9.18 -33.70 20.32
C THR A 180 -10.40 -34.30 21.01
N LYS A 181 -11.46 -34.56 20.28
CA LYS A 181 -12.67 -35.23 20.84
C LYS A 181 -12.42 -36.65 21.34
N ASN A 182 -11.29 -37.26 21.00
CA ASN A 182 -10.86 -38.56 21.52
C ASN A 182 -10.22 -38.51 22.91
N ARG A 183 -10.40 -37.40 23.62
CA ARG A 183 -9.76 -37.14 24.92
C ARG A 183 -8.25 -37.23 24.86
N THR A 184 -7.66 -36.75 23.77
CA THR A 184 -6.19 -36.67 23.65
C THR A 184 -5.75 -35.21 23.57
N ARG A 185 -4.62 -34.94 24.19
CA ARG A 185 -3.85 -33.71 24.05
C ARG A 185 -2.76 -34.00 23.01
N GLN A 186 -3.06 -33.66 21.78
CA GLN A 186 -2.22 -33.97 20.61
C GLN A 186 -1.21 -32.88 20.37
N ILE A 187 0.09 -33.22 20.44
CA ILE A 187 1.18 -32.31 20.04
C ILE A 187 1.11 -32.12 18.54
N VAL A 188 1.27 -30.87 18.10
CA VAL A 188 1.20 -30.48 16.69
C VAL A 188 2.40 -29.63 16.28
N VAL A 189 2.85 -29.79 15.05
CA VAL A 189 3.84 -28.91 14.44
C VAL A 189 3.10 -27.82 13.69
N THR A 190 3.31 -26.57 14.10
CA THR A 190 2.63 -25.42 13.52
C THR A 190 3.49 -24.75 12.45
N GLY A 191 2.83 -24.31 11.37
CA GLY A 191 3.42 -23.51 10.30
C GLY A 191 3.09 -22.03 10.43
N GLU A 192 2.93 -21.37 9.29
CA GLU A 192 2.53 -19.97 9.19
C GLU A 192 1.12 -19.76 9.77
N SER A 193 0.91 -18.57 10.31
CA SER A 193 -0.38 -18.19 10.91
C SER A 193 -0.82 -16.81 10.44
N ASN A 194 -2.12 -16.59 10.43
CA ASN A 194 -2.73 -15.28 10.30
C ASN A 194 -3.55 -14.97 11.56
N ASP A 195 -4.29 -13.85 11.54
CA ASP A 195 -5.08 -13.37 12.69
C ASP A 195 -6.17 -14.36 13.16
N LYS A 196 -6.57 -15.35 12.33
CA LYS A 196 -7.67 -16.26 12.60
C LYS A 196 -7.27 -17.72 12.64
N ASN A 197 -6.33 -18.12 11.77
CA ASN A 197 -6.01 -19.53 11.54
C ASN A 197 -4.49 -19.75 11.62
N ILE A 198 -4.13 -20.96 12.00
CA ILE A 198 -2.76 -21.44 11.99
C ILE A 198 -2.68 -22.75 11.21
N ILE A 199 -1.66 -22.87 10.37
CA ILE A 199 -1.41 -24.07 9.59
C ILE A 199 -0.84 -25.14 10.51
N ILE A 200 -1.33 -26.38 10.36
CA ILE A 200 -0.81 -27.55 11.05
C ILE A 200 -0.05 -28.38 10.03
N GLU A 201 1.25 -28.45 10.18
CA GLU A 201 2.13 -29.22 9.30
C GLU A 201 2.11 -30.72 9.64
N GLN A 202 2.09 -31.03 10.96
CA GLN A 202 2.05 -32.41 11.44
C GLN A 202 1.27 -32.52 12.75
N GLY A 203 0.74 -33.74 13.03
CA GLY A 203 0.08 -34.06 14.29
C GLY A 203 -1.42 -34.17 14.20
N LEU A 204 -2.07 -33.65 13.16
CA LEU A 204 -3.50 -33.81 12.92
C LEU A 204 -3.79 -34.47 11.57
N LYS A 205 -4.93 -35.13 11.47
CA LYS A 205 -5.47 -35.67 10.23
C LYS A 205 -6.59 -34.75 9.68
N PRO A 206 -6.78 -34.69 8.36
CA PRO A 206 -7.91 -33.98 7.78
C PRO A 206 -9.23 -34.42 8.40
N ASN A 207 -10.13 -33.45 8.65
CA ASN A 207 -11.44 -33.64 9.28
C ASN A 207 -11.40 -34.21 10.72
N GLN A 208 -10.27 -34.19 11.39
CA GLN A 208 -10.19 -34.57 12.80
C GLN A 208 -10.80 -33.48 13.67
N PRO A 209 -11.84 -33.78 14.48
CA PRO A 209 -12.49 -32.78 15.31
C PRO A 209 -11.61 -32.40 16.51
N VAL A 210 -11.42 -31.08 16.68
CA VAL A 210 -10.66 -30.48 17.78
C VAL A 210 -11.58 -29.58 18.61
N TYR A 211 -11.22 -29.35 19.86
CA TYR A 211 -11.89 -28.38 20.72
C TYR A 211 -11.39 -26.97 20.43
N LEU A 212 -12.31 -26.02 20.36
CA LEU A 212 -11.99 -24.61 20.16
C LEU A 212 -11.34 -23.99 21.43
N ILE A 213 -11.85 -24.41 22.60
CA ILE A 213 -11.43 -23.91 23.91
C ILE A 213 -11.02 -25.14 24.76
N GLN A 214 -10.13 -24.90 25.72
CA GLN A 214 -9.73 -25.94 26.66
C GLN A 214 -10.95 -26.55 27.37
N PRO A 215 -11.16 -27.89 27.28
CA PRO A 215 -12.26 -28.56 27.96
C PRO A 215 -12.06 -28.54 29.47
N GLU A 216 -13.16 -28.58 30.24
CA GLU A 216 -13.13 -28.55 31.71
C GLU A 216 -12.30 -29.69 32.34
N ASN A 217 -12.30 -30.88 31.71
CA ASN A 217 -11.55 -32.05 32.14
C ASN A 217 -10.21 -32.22 31.38
N ALA A 218 -9.55 -31.14 31.02
CA ALA A 218 -8.33 -31.16 30.22
C ALA A 218 -7.16 -31.92 30.86
N GLU A 219 -7.17 -32.06 32.20
CA GLU A 219 -6.14 -32.80 32.98
C GLU A 219 -6.19 -34.30 32.68
N ASP A 220 -7.37 -34.85 32.36
CA ASP A 220 -7.57 -36.26 32.07
C ASP A 220 -7.18 -36.66 30.64
N PHE A 221 -6.80 -35.67 29.82
CA PHE A 221 -6.47 -35.92 28.43
C PHE A 221 -5.07 -36.48 28.27
N ARG A 222 -4.98 -37.68 27.67
CA ARG A 222 -3.70 -38.33 27.42
C ARG A 222 -2.87 -37.54 26.39
N LEU A 223 -1.61 -37.29 26.71
CA LEU A 223 -0.65 -36.67 25.79
C LEU A 223 -0.27 -37.67 24.69
N VAL A 224 -0.30 -37.23 23.44
CA VAL A 224 0.02 -38.03 22.24
C VAL A 224 0.90 -37.17 21.29
N GLY A 225 1.80 -37.83 20.54
CA GLY A 225 2.65 -37.16 19.57
C GLY A 225 3.96 -36.64 20.18
N GLU A 226 4.48 -37.29 21.24
CA GLU A 226 5.74 -36.87 21.88
C GLU A 226 6.94 -36.92 20.92
N GLU A 227 6.88 -37.76 19.89
CA GLU A 227 7.88 -37.84 18.83
C GLU A 227 8.04 -36.51 18.06
N LEU A 228 6.99 -35.68 18.03
CA LEU A 228 7.01 -34.39 17.33
C LEU A 228 7.77 -33.30 18.12
N LYS A 229 8.06 -33.53 19.42
CA LYS A 229 8.80 -32.57 20.25
C LYS A 229 10.18 -32.26 19.68
N THR A 230 10.87 -33.26 19.16
CA THR A 230 12.21 -33.09 18.56
C THR A 230 12.18 -32.18 17.33
N PHE A 231 11.16 -32.32 16.48
CA PHE A 231 10.97 -31.45 15.31
C PHE A 231 10.65 -30.01 15.71
N ILE A 232 9.80 -29.81 16.72
CA ILE A 232 9.44 -28.47 17.20
C ILE A 232 10.67 -27.75 17.77
N VAL A 233 11.47 -28.44 18.56
CA VAL A 233 12.69 -27.86 19.14
C VAL A 233 13.74 -27.57 18.06
N ALA A 234 13.90 -28.44 17.07
CA ALA A 234 14.80 -28.21 15.95
C ALA A 234 14.37 -26.99 15.11
N LYS A 235 13.09 -26.87 14.81
CA LYS A 235 12.51 -25.73 14.10
C LYS A 235 12.68 -24.42 14.88
N ALA A 236 12.48 -24.43 16.19
CA ALA A 236 12.64 -23.25 17.04
C ALA A 236 14.13 -22.82 17.18
N SER A 237 15.08 -23.75 17.06
CA SER A 237 16.52 -23.45 17.14
C SER A 237 17.14 -22.99 15.81
N GLY A 238 16.35 -22.84 14.74
CA GLY A 238 16.82 -22.35 13.43
C GLY A 238 17.76 -23.33 12.70
N LYS A 239 17.81 -24.61 13.11
CA LYS A 239 18.54 -25.67 12.40
C LYS A 239 17.58 -26.43 11.49
N GLU A 240 17.05 -25.76 10.47
CA GLU A 240 16.40 -26.46 9.35
C GLU A 240 17.45 -26.83 8.29
N GLU A 241 17.80 -28.10 8.24
CA GLU A 241 18.23 -28.70 7.00
C GLU A 241 17.01 -28.84 6.08
N THR A 242 17.10 -28.16 4.95
CA THR A 242 16.11 -28.19 3.86
C THR A 242 16.06 -29.61 3.29
N ASN A 243 15.15 -30.44 3.78
CA ASN A 243 14.77 -31.70 3.16
C ASN A 243 13.25 -31.76 3.02
N ALA A 244 12.71 -30.92 2.14
CA ALA A 244 11.37 -31.09 1.60
C ALA A 244 11.45 -32.06 0.42
N VAL A 245 11.30 -33.35 0.68
CA VAL A 245 11.01 -34.35 -0.35
C VAL A 245 9.49 -34.35 -0.54
N TYR A 246 9.03 -33.60 -1.51
CA TYR A 246 7.68 -33.80 -2.05
C TYR A 246 7.73 -35.00 -3.01
N ARG A 247 7.07 -36.07 -2.64
CA ARG A 247 6.58 -37.12 -3.51
C ARG A 247 5.07 -37.22 -3.42
#